data_041b2a7b5cfb8bd26b3e1069dd5003c6
#
_entry.id   041b2a7b5cfb8bd26b3e1069dd5003c6
#
_cell.length_a   1.000
_cell.length_b   1.000
_cell.length_c   1.000
_cell.angle_alpha   90.00
_cell.angle_beta   90.00
_cell.angle_gamma   90.00
#
_symmetry.space_group_name_H-M   'P 1'
#
loop_
_entity.id
_entity.type
_entity.pdbx_description
1 polymer ?
#
loop_
_entity_poly.entity_id
_entity_poly.type
_entity_poly.pdbx_seq_one_letter_code
_entity_poly.pdbx_strand_id
1 'polypeptide(L)'
;FLRNNESDYNRHSGYVVIFRESLLAHAKELGMTVIESEHYEADSFDAQHFVSTVFAHPDRPTAIINQANASVLSQVLMALHDAGMSIPQDVSVLSCGTYFEGEPTRFPITEMPVMPEELCAEAVNLLTSAIEEHTDIKGSVELIEPAMKRRGSVAEAGSGGTI
;
A
#
# COMPACT_ATOMS: atom_id res chain seq x y z
N PHE A 1 0.86 -0.69 -9.26
CA PHE A 1 1.44 -0.42 -7.96
C PHE A 1 1.82 1.05 -7.86
N LEU A 2 1.20 1.76 -6.96
CA LEU A 2 1.52 3.15 -6.65
C LEU A 2 2.68 3.15 -5.64
N ARG A 3 3.88 3.34 -6.16
CA ARG A 3 5.13 3.26 -5.39
C ARG A 3 5.38 4.49 -4.53
N ASN A 4 6.27 4.38 -3.56
CA ASN A 4 6.75 5.51 -2.79
C ASN A 4 7.68 6.40 -3.63
N ASN A 5 8.02 7.61 -3.12
CA ASN A 5 8.88 8.55 -3.82
C ASN A 5 10.32 8.04 -3.95
N GLU A 6 11.06 8.57 -4.92
CA GLU A 6 12.43 8.13 -5.24
C GLU A 6 13.42 8.39 -4.08
N SER A 7 13.21 9.46 -3.32
CA SER A 7 14.06 9.78 -2.16
C SER A 7 14.04 8.67 -1.11
N ASP A 8 12.88 8.02 -0.88
CA ASP A 8 12.78 6.93 0.09
C ASP A 8 13.46 5.65 -0.41
N TYR A 9 13.40 5.36 -1.72
CA TYR A 9 14.16 4.26 -2.32
C TYR A 9 15.66 4.52 -2.25
N ASN A 10 16.10 5.73 -2.57
CA ASN A 10 17.52 6.11 -2.56
C ASN A 10 18.14 6.11 -1.16
N ARG A 11 17.35 6.37 -0.12
CA ARG A 11 17.77 6.23 1.29
C ARG A 11 17.85 4.79 1.75
N HIS A 12 17.52 3.82 0.90
CA HIS A 12 17.48 2.41 1.23
C HIS A 12 16.60 2.14 2.46
N SER A 13 15.44 2.80 2.52
CA SER A 13 14.44 2.47 3.52
C SER A 13 14.07 1.00 3.36
N GLY A 14 14.51 0.16 4.28
CA GLY A 14 14.33 -1.29 4.20
C GLY A 14 12.87 -1.68 3.99
N TYR A 15 11.95 -0.99 4.68
CA TYR A 15 10.51 -1.19 4.50
C TYR A 15 10.07 -0.95 3.04
N VAL A 16 10.49 0.15 2.42
CA VAL A 16 10.05 0.53 1.07
C VAL A 16 10.59 -0.45 0.02
N VAL A 17 11.87 -0.79 0.12
CA VAL A 17 12.54 -1.71 -0.81
C VAL A 17 12.00 -3.12 -0.67
N ILE A 18 11.99 -3.68 0.54
CA ILE A 18 11.51 -5.04 0.81
C ILE A 18 10.06 -5.22 0.41
N PHE A 19 9.22 -4.25 0.71
CA PHE A 19 7.80 -4.30 0.32
C PHE A 19 7.65 -4.40 -1.20
N ARG A 20 8.34 -3.53 -1.96
CA ARG A 20 8.29 -3.54 -3.43
C ARG A 20 8.78 -4.87 -4.00
N GLU A 21 9.94 -5.34 -3.56
CA GLU A 21 10.51 -6.60 -4.04
C GLU A 21 9.61 -7.80 -3.75
N SER A 22 9.06 -7.86 -2.54
CA SER A 22 8.14 -8.93 -2.13
C SER A 22 6.84 -8.89 -2.92
N LEU A 23 6.27 -7.70 -3.15
CA LEU A 23 5.06 -7.53 -3.96
C LEU A 23 5.28 -8.02 -5.38
N LEU A 24 6.36 -7.60 -6.03
CA LEU A 24 6.66 -7.98 -7.41
C LEU A 24 6.94 -9.48 -7.55
N ALA A 25 7.66 -10.07 -6.59
CA ALA A 25 7.94 -11.50 -6.57
C ALA A 25 6.64 -12.31 -6.44
N HIS A 26 5.79 -11.95 -5.50
CA HIS A 26 4.51 -12.64 -5.24
C HIS A 26 3.51 -12.48 -6.40
N ALA A 27 3.42 -11.27 -6.96
CA ALA A 27 2.58 -11.04 -8.15
C ALA A 27 3.00 -11.92 -9.33
N LYS A 28 4.31 -12.06 -9.54
CA LYS A 28 4.86 -12.95 -10.57
C LYS A 28 4.50 -14.42 -10.33
N GLU A 29 4.60 -14.90 -9.09
CA GLU A 29 4.21 -16.26 -8.71
C GLU A 29 2.73 -16.53 -8.99
N LEU A 30 1.88 -15.54 -8.80
CA LEU A 30 0.43 -15.59 -9.07
C LEU A 30 0.07 -15.32 -10.55
N GLY A 31 1.06 -15.10 -11.42
CA GLY A 31 0.83 -14.79 -12.84
C GLY A 31 0.18 -13.42 -13.07
N MET A 32 0.27 -12.50 -12.11
CA MET A 32 -0.29 -11.16 -12.21
C MET A 32 0.66 -10.21 -12.94
N THR A 33 0.11 -9.33 -13.77
CA THR A 33 0.87 -8.22 -14.36
C THR A 33 0.83 -7.04 -13.42
N VAL A 34 2.00 -6.49 -13.10
CA VAL A 34 2.15 -5.28 -12.28
C VAL A 34 2.63 -4.13 -13.15
N ILE A 35 1.89 -3.03 -13.12
CA ILE A 35 2.30 -1.74 -13.68
C ILE A 35 2.71 -0.87 -12.48
N GLU A 36 3.96 -0.42 -12.46
CA GLU A 36 4.43 0.49 -11.42
C GLU A 36 4.20 1.94 -11.87
N SER A 37 3.87 2.82 -10.92
CA SER A 37 3.87 4.25 -11.21
C SER A 37 5.26 4.73 -11.60
N GLU A 38 5.34 5.80 -12.37
CA GLU A 38 6.60 6.43 -12.71
C GLU A 38 7.37 6.87 -11.46
N HIS A 39 8.67 7.07 -11.62
CA HIS A 39 9.51 7.63 -10.57
C HIS A 39 9.12 9.09 -10.33
N TYR A 40 9.01 9.49 -9.09
CA TYR A 40 8.72 10.87 -8.73
C TYR A 40 9.49 11.28 -7.47
N GLU A 41 9.81 12.55 -7.38
CA GLU A 41 10.31 13.15 -6.14
C GLU A 41 9.14 13.63 -5.28
N ALA A 42 9.39 13.83 -3.99
CA ALA A 42 8.39 14.35 -3.08
C ALA A 42 7.72 15.61 -3.67
N ASP A 43 6.40 15.68 -3.60
CA ASP A 43 5.55 16.76 -4.08
C ASP A 43 5.48 16.97 -5.62
N SER A 44 6.14 16.11 -6.41
CA SER A 44 6.12 16.21 -7.88
C SER A 44 5.21 15.18 -8.58
N PHE A 45 4.44 14.39 -7.82
CA PHE A 45 3.58 13.37 -8.40
C PHE A 45 2.39 13.98 -9.15
N ASP A 46 2.27 13.68 -10.43
CA ASP A 46 1.13 14.09 -11.25
C ASP A 46 0.08 12.98 -11.32
N ALA A 47 -0.91 13.06 -10.44
CA ALA A 47 -1.98 12.08 -10.35
C ALA A 47 -2.89 12.07 -11.58
N GLN A 48 -3.13 13.21 -12.22
CA GLN A 48 -3.94 13.30 -13.44
C GLN A 48 -3.24 12.61 -14.61
N HIS A 49 -1.95 12.86 -14.76
CA HIS A 49 -1.14 12.17 -15.77
C HIS A 49 -1.10 10.66 -15.52
N PHE A 50 -0.86 10.24 -14.28
CA PHE A 50 -0.86 8.83 -13.88
C PHE A 50 -2.18 8.15 -14.25
N VAL A 51 -3.32 8.72 -13.85
CA VAL A 51 -4.63 8.12 -14.11
C VAL A 51 -4.92 8.11 -15.61
N SER A 52 -4.70 9.22 -16.33
CA SER A 52 -4.96 9.30 -17.76
C SER A 52 -4.09 8.36 -18.60
N THR A 53 -2.88 8.05 -18.14
CA THR A 53 -1.96 7.13 -18.84
C THR A 53 -2.27 5.68 -18.52
N VAL A 54 -2.41 5.35 -17.24
CA VAL A 54 -2.52 3.96 -16.79
C VAL A 54 -3.92 3.39 -17.04
N PHE A 55 -4.98 4.20 -16.88
CA PHE A 55 -6.35 3.73 -16.97
C PHE A 55 -7.06 4.00 -18.31
N ALA A 56 -6.42 4.71 -19.23
CA ALA A 56 -6.95 4.87 -20.60
C ALA A 56 -6.70 3.64 -21.49
N HIS A 57 -5.83 2.72 -21.08
CA HIS A 57 -5.51 1.54 -21.85
C HIS A 57 -6.61 0.46 -21.74
N PRO A 58 -6.91 -0.31 -22.83
CA PRO A 58 -7.89 -1.40 -22.76
C PRO A 58 -7.56 -2.46 -21.70
N ASP A 59 -6.26 -2.75 -21.51
CA ASP A 59 -5.75 -3.68 -20.48
C ASP A 59 -5.42 -2.96 -19.18
N ARG A 60 -6.24 -1.98 -18.81
CA ARG A 60 -6.05 -1.20 -17.57
C ARG A 60 -6.05 -2.09 -16.33
N PRO A 61 -5.30 -1.71 -15.29
CA PRO A 61 -5.32 -2.46 -14.05
C PRO A 61 -6.69 -2.38 -13.37
N THR A 62 -7.09 -3.47 -12.72
CA THR A 62 -8.33 -3.57 -11.94
C THR A 62 -8.11 -3.27 -10.46
N ALA A 63 -6.86 -3.08 -10.04
CA ALA A 63 -6.53 -2.77 -8.65
C ALA A 63 -5.31 -1.86 -8.53
N ILE A 64 -5.32 -1.03 -7.49
CA ILE A 64 -4.18 -0.24 -7.02
C ILE A 64 -3.76 -0.77 -5.66
N ILE A 65 -2.49 -1.16 -5.53
CA ILE A 65 -1.83 -1.36 -4.24
C ILE A 65 -0.97 -0.12 -4.01
N ASN A 66 -1.25 0.59 -2.94
CA ASN A 66 -0.59 1.86 -2.62
C ASN A 66 0.45 1.69 -1.52
N GLN A 67 1.66 2.16 -1.79
CA GLN A 67 2.73 2.35 -0.81
C GLN A 67 3.11 3.84 -0.65
N ALA A 68 2.59 4.70 -1.53
CA ALA A 68 2.82 6.13 -1.45
C ALA A 68 2.19 6.74 -0.19
N ASN A 69 2.59 7.96 0.13
CA ASN A 69 2.02 8.69 1.26
C ASN A 69 0.53 9.06 1.04
N ALA A 70 -0.14 9.47 2.12
CA ALA A 70 -1.56 9.78 2.10
C ALA A 70 -1.93 10.92 1.13
N SER A 71 -1.06 11.91 0.96
CA SER A 71 -1.29 13.03 0.03
C SER A 71 -1.32 12.56 -1.42
N VAL A 72 -0.36 11.74 -1.83
CA VAL A 72 -0.31 11.18 -3.19
C VAL A 72 -1.51 10.28 -3.44
N LEU A 73 -1.84 9.39 -2.51
CA LEU A 73 -3.03 8.55 -2.63
C LEU A 73 -4.30 9.40 -2.78
N SER A 74 -4.47 10.43 -1.96
CA SER A 74 -5.64 11.32 -2.04
C SER A 74 -5.76 12.00 -3.41
N GLN A 75 -4.66 12.43 -3.99
CA GLN A 75 -4.64 13.01 -5.34
C GLN A 75 -5.04 11.98 -6.41
N VAL A 76 -4.55 10.73 -6.30
CA VAL A 76 -4.94 9.64 -7.21
C VAL A 76 -6.43 9.32 -7.09
N LEU A 77 -6.97 9.25 -5.88
CA LEU A 77 -8.40 8.99 -5.65
C LEU A 77 -9.28 10.10 -6.24
N MET A 78 -8.85 11.35 -6.14
CA MET A 78 -9.54 12.47 -6.78
C MET A 78 -9.47 12.38 -8.30
N ALA A 79 -8.29 12.08 -8.86
CA ALA A 79 -8.11 11.95 -10.30
C ALA A 79 -8.94 10.78 -10.89
N LEU A 80 -9.05 9.65 -10.18
CA LEU A 80 -9.95 8.56 -10.56
C LEU A 80 -11.42 8.99 -10.57
N HIS A 81 -11.84 9.71 -9.52
CA HIS A 81 -13.20 10.24 -9.44
C HIS A 81 -13.51 11.21 -10.59
N ASP A 82 -12.57 12.13 -10.89
CA ASP A 82 -12.70 13.10 -11.99
C ASP A 82 -12.74 12.41 -13.37
N ALA A 83 -12.07 11.26 -13.50
CA ALA A 83 -12.13 10.40 -14.67
C ALA A 83 -13.41 9.55 -14.75
N GLY A 84 -14.34 9.70 -13.80
CA GLY A 84 -15.59 8.97 -13.74
C GLY A 84 -15.46 7.51 -13.27
N MET A 85 -14.34 7.14 -12.66
CA MET A 85 -14.10 5.78 -12.18
C MET A 85 -14.62 5.58 -10.76
N SER A 86 -15.33 4.50 -10.57
CA SER A 86 -15.92 4.11 -9.28
C SER A 86 -15.03 3.12 -8.53
N ILE A 87 -14.89 3.33 -7.21
CA ILE A 87 -14.17 2.44 -6.29
C ILE A 87 -15.21 1.74 -5.41
N PRO A 88 -15.22 0.41 -5.34
CA PRO A 88 -14.31 -0.58 -5.93
C PRO A 88 -14.74 -1.12 -7.31
N GLN A 89 -15.83 -0.65 -7.92
CA GLN A 89 -16.46 -1.26 -9.10
C GLN A 89 -15.56 -1.28 -10.33
N ASP A 90 -14.89 -0.16 -10.63
CA ASP A 90 -13.96 -0.05 -11.75
C ASP A 90 -12.53 -0.37 -11.37
N VAL A 91 -12.13 -0.03 -10.14
CA VAL A 91 -10.79 -0.26 -9.61
C VAL A 91 -10.83 -0.46 -8.09
N SER A 92 -10.26 -1.57 -7.63
CA SER A 92 -10.04 -1.82 -6.21
C SER A 92 -8.83 -1.02 -5.71
N VAL A 93 -8.88 -0.52 -4.49
CA VAL A 93 -7.76 0.22 -3.88
C VAL A 93 -7.44 -0.35 -2.50
N LEU A 94 -6.19 -0.76 -2.32
CA LEU A 94 -5.63 -1.18 -1.04
C LEU A 94 -4.45 -0.27 -0.68
N SER A 95 -4.45 0.29 0.51
CA SER A 95 -3.32 1.07 1.02
C SER A 95 -2.49 0.26 2.01
N CYS A 96 -1.17 0.27 1.83
CA CYS A 96 -0.22 -0.42 2.68
C CYS A 96 0.74 0.58 3.32
N GLY A 97 0.79 0.60 4.64
CA GLY A 97 1.72 1.46 5.38
C GLY A 97 1.32 2.92 5.49
N THR A 98 0.13 3.30 5.13
CA THR A 98 -0.37 4.67 5.22
C THR A 98 -1.23 4.85 6.47
N TYR A 99 -1.07 5.99 7.11
CA TYR A 99 -1.84 6.37 8.29
C TYR A 99 -3.05 7.19 7.88
N PHE A 100 -4.21 6.57 7.94
CA PHE A 100 -5.47 7.30 7.85
C PHE A 100 -6.20 7.40 9.20
N GLU A 101 -5.53 7.02 10.29
CA GLU A 101 -6.11 7.17 11.63
C GLU A 101 -6.24 8.66 11.98
N GLY A 102 -7.47 9.11 12.09
CA GLY A 102 -7.81 10.49 12.46
C GLY A 102 -8.04 11.46 11.30
N GLU A 103 -7.68 11.10 10.07
CA GLU A 103 -8.06 11.90 8.91
C GLU A 103 -9.35 11.32 8.29
N PRO A 104 -10.46 12.06 8.25
CA PRO A 104 -11.65 11.62 7.53
C PRO A 104 -11.35 11.64 6.04
N THR A 105 -10.91 10.50 5.51
CA THR A 105 -10.74 10.37 4.06
C THR A 105 -12.11 10.45 3.39
N ARG A 106 -12.21 11.23 2.34
CA ARG A 106 -13.40 11.31 1.48
C ARG A 106 -13.79 9.94 0.92
N PHE A 107 -12.82 9.03 0.84
CA PHE A 107 -12.97 7.68 0.32
C PHE A 107 -12.60 6.67 1.42
N PRO A 108 -13.49 5.73 1.75
CA PRO A 108 -13.23 4.70 2.76
C PRO A 108 -12.32 3.60 2.20
N ILE A 109 -11.02 3.81 2.27
CA ILE A 109 -10.01 2.90 1.72
C ILE A 109 -9.68 1.78 2.70
N THR A 110 -9.71 0.53 2.20
CA THR A 110 -9.18 -0.64 2.89
C THR A 110 -7.67 -0.50 3.05
N GLU A 111 -7.16 -0.78 4.24
CA GLU A 111 -5.74 -0.59 4.52
C GLU A 111 -5.12 -1.74 5.32
N MET A 112 -3.84 -1.95 5.11
CA MET A 112 -2.95 -2.72 5.97
C MET A 112 -2.02 -1.72 6.68
N PRO A 113 -2.40 -1.25 7.88
CA PRO A 113 -1.63 -0.23 8.57
C PRO A 113 -0.31 -0.80 9.08
N VAL A 114 0.72 0.03 9.12
CA VAL A 114 1.86 -0.21 10.00
C VAL A 114 1.38 0.09 11.41
N MET A 115 1.52 -0.86 12.33
CA MET A 115 1.04 -0.76 13.71
C MET A 115 2.24 -0.49 14.65
N PRO A 116 2.74 0.76 14.72
CA PRO A 116 3.96 1.06 15.48
C PRO A 116 3.78 0.80 16.99
N GLU A 117 2.57 0.94 17.51
CA GLU A 117 2.29 0.71 18.93
C GLU A 117 2.44 -0.77 19.28
N GLU A 118 1.85 -1.66 18.50
CA GLU A 118 1.96 -3.10 18.66
C GLU A 118 3.41 -3.57 18.44
N LEU A 119 4.08 -3.05 17.41
CA LEU A 119 5.48 -3.36 17.13
C LEU A 119 6.39 -2.95 18.30
N CYS A 120 6.19 -1.74 18.86
CA CYS A 120 6.97 -1.29 20.01
C CYS A 120 6.66 -2.11 21.28
N ALA A 121 5.39 -2.42 21.52
CA ALA A 121 5.00 -3.24 22.67
C ALA A 121 5.64 -4.63 22.60
N GLU A 122 5.59 -5.27 21.43
CA GLU A 122 6.17 -6.60 21.24
C GLU A 122 7.70 -6.59 21.34
N ALA A 123 8.35 -5.55 20.79
CA ALA A 123 9.80 -5.39 20.95
C ALA A 123 10.21 -5.23 22.42
N VAL A 124 9.43 -4.48 23.22
CA VAL A 124 9.67 -4.34 24.66
C VAL A 124 9.45 -5.66 25.38
N ASN A 125 8.37 -6.39 25.08
CA ASN A 125 8.08 -7.70 25.65
C ASN A 125 9.21 -8.69 25.38
N LEU A 126 9.64 -8.78 24.11
CA LEU A 126 10.74 -9.65 23.69
C LEU A 126 12.03 -9.34 24.46
N LEU A 127 12.38 -8.06 24.55
CA LEU A 127 13.58 -7.63 25.30
C LEU A 127 13.47 -7.94 26.78
N THR A 128 12.34 -7.67 27.41
CA THR A 128 12.11 -7.91 28.83
C THR A 128 12.19 -9.40 29.15
N SER A 129 11.52 -10.24 28.38
CA SER A 129 11.58 -11.70 28.54
C SER A 129 13.01 -12.23 28.38
N ALA A 130 13.75 -11.74 27.39
CA ALA A 130 15.13 -12.13 27.17
C ALA A 130 16.04 -11.78 28.35
N ILE A 131 15.84 -10.63 28.99
CA ILE A 131 16.59 -10.19 30.18
C ILE A 131 16.23 -11.07 31.39
N GLU A 132 14.95 -11.30 31.62
CA GLU A 132 14.46 -12.09 32.75
C GLU A 132 14.86 -13.57 32.66
N GLU A 133 14.78 -14.13 31.47
CA GLU A 133 15.11 -15.55 31.21
C GLU A 133 16.58 -15.77 30.89
N HIS A 134 17.40 -14.72 30.83
CA HIS A 134 18.83 -14.79 30.48
C HIS A 134 19.07 -15.48 29.11
N THR A 135 18.15 -15.27 28.16
CA THR A 135 18.21 -15.87 26.83
C THR A 135 18.89 -14.92 25.82
N ASP A 136 19.62 -15.51 24.87
CA ASP A 136 20.23 -14.74 23.76
C ASP A 136 19.21 -14.63 22.61
N ILE A 137 18.79 -13.40 22.31
CA ILE A 137 17.86 -13.09 21.20
C ILE A 137 18.58 -12.66 19.93
N LYS A 138 19.91 -12.79 19.87
CA LYS A 138 20.69 -12.41 18.70
C LYS A 138 20.21 -13.15 17.46
N GLY A 139 19.76 -12.39 16.46
CA GLY A 139 19.23 -12.93 15.20
C GLY A 139 17.79 -13.45 15.28
N SER A 140 17.11 -13.29 16.42
CA SER A 140 15.68 -13.55 16.50
C SER A 140 14.90 -12.59 15.62
N VAL A 141 13.86 -13.10 14.95
CA VAL A 141 12.92 -12.32 14.14
C VAL A 141 11.52 -12.66 14.59
N GLU A 142 10.79 -11.67 15.08
CA GLU A 142 9.39 -11.77 15.41
C GLU A 142 8.58 -11.12 14.29
N LEU A 143 7.63 -11.87 13.72
CA LEU A 143 6.74 -11.37 12.66
C LEU A 143 5.38 -11.04 13.26
N ILE A 144 4.96 -9.78 13.14
CA ILE A 144 3.65 -9.34 13.59
C ILE A 144 2.75 -9.20 12.37
N GLU A 145 1.65 -9.96 12.34
CA GLU A 145 0.68 -9.90 11.27
C GLU A 145 -0.16 -8.62 11.39
N PRO A 146 -0.15 -7.75 10.37
CA PRO A 146 -0.95 -6.53 10.42
C PRO A 146 -2.45 -6.83 10.31
N ALA A 147 -3.25 -6.19 11.14
CA ALA A 147 -4.70 -6.28 11.09
C ALA A 147 -5.25 -5.46 9.91
N MET A 148 -5.75 -6.15 8.87
CA MET A 148 -6.38 -5.46 7.74
C MET A 148 -7.67 -4.75 8.16
N LYS A 149 -7.74 -3.44 7.95
CA LYS A 149 -8.94 -2.61 8.17
C LYS A 149 -9.75 -2.52 6.88
N ARG A 150 -10.79 -3.35 6.76
CA ARG A 150 -11.67 -3.40 5.58
C ARG A 150 -12.66 -2.23 5.62
N ARG A 151 -12.71 -1.43 4.52
CA ARG A 151 -13.61 -0.26 4.39
C ARG A 151 -14.39 -0.22 3.08
N GLY A 152 -14.38 -1.30 2.29
CA GLY A 152 -15.21 -1.45 1.09
C GLY A 152 -14.58 -0.94 -0.20
N SER A 153 -13.30 -0.56 -0.23
CA SER A 153 -12.59 -0.16 -1.46
C SER A 153 -11.99 -1.31 -2.26
N VAL A 154 -12.23 -2.54 -1.85
CA VAL A 154 -11.74 -3.75 -2.52
C VAL A 154 -12.93 -4.66 -2.81
N ALA A 155 -13.05 -5.13 -4.05
CA ALA A 155 -14.04 -6.09 -4.50
C ALA A 155 -13.39 -7.22 -5.30
N GLU A 156 -14.14 -8.30 -5.54
CA GLU A 156 -13.72 -9.37 -6.42
C GLU A 156 -13.58 -8.85 -7.86
N ALA A 157 -12.53 -9.29 -8.55
CA ALA A 157 -12.32 -8.96 -9.95
C ALA A 157 -13.48 -9.52 -10.78
N GLY A 158 -14.14 -8.65 -11.56
CA GLY A 158 -15.27 -9.06 -12.41
C GLY A 158 -16.65 -8.94 -11.76
N SER A 159 -16.76 -8.44 -10.51
CA SER A 159 -18.06 -8.10 -9.90
C SER A 159 -18.66 -6.78 -10.42
N GLY A 160 -17.95 -6.06 -11.28
CA GLY A 160 -18.47 -4.93 -12.06
C GLY A 160 -19.45 -5.44 -13.10
N GLY A 161 -20.74 -5.27 -12.82
CA GLY A 161 -21.83 -5.83 -13.60
C GLY A 161 -21.77 -5.51 -15.08
N THR A 162 -22.00 -6.56 -15.84
CA THR A 162 -22.55 -6.44 -17.19
C THR A 162 -23.86 -5.66 -17.07
N ILE A 163 -23.89 -4.45 -17.64
CA ILE A 163 -25.15 -3.78 -18.01
C ILE A 163 -25.41 -4.08 -19.45
#